data_0ee5f43a6ae70173a4666dcc11faaf7d
#
_entry.id   0ee5f43a6ae70173a4666dcc11faaf7d
#
_cell.length_a   1.000
_cell.length_b   1.000
_cell.length_c   1.000
_cell.angle_alpha   90.00
_cell.angle_beta   90.00
_cell.angle_gamma   90.00
#
_symmetry.space_group_name_H-M   'P 1'
#
loop_
_entity.id
_entity.type
_entity.pdbx_description
1 polymer ?
#
loop_
_entity_poly.entity_id
_entity_poly.type
_entity_poly.pdbx_seq_one_letter_code
_entity_poly.pdbx_strand_id
1 'polypeptide(L)' 'MRDRLEQLVGEMVDKGIRYHDAQREFEKHFILRVVNNCDGNLGKAAHTLGVHRNTLTRKIQELKIKGIR' A
#
# COMPACT_ATOMS: atom_id res chain seq x y z
N MET A 1 5.07 16.71 -1.21
CA MET A 1 4.24 15.50 -1.37
C MET A 1 2.93 15.77 -2.09
N ARG A 2 2.24 16.84 -1.75
CA ARG A 2 0.94 17.16 -2.35
C ARG A 2 0.99 17.25 -3.87
N ASP A 3 1.96 17.98 -4.42
CA ASP A 3 2.07 18.17 -5.86
C ASP A 3 2.36 16.89 -6.61
N ARG A 4 3.21 16.03 -6.02
CA ARG A 4 3.52 14.73 -6.61
C ARG A 4 2.31 13.80 -6.59
N LEU A 5 1.56 13.83 -5.50
CA LEU A 5 0.35 13.04 -5.38
C LEU A 5 -0.70 13.48 -6.40
N GLU A 6 -0.92 14.78 -6.53
CA GLU A 6 -1.86 15.31 -7.50
C GLU A 6 -1.46 14.94 -8.93
N GLN A 7 -0.17 15.02 -9.24
CA GLN A 7 0.34 14.63 -10.55
C GLN A 7 0.08 13.16 -10.84
N LEU A 8 0.39 12.28 -9.88
CA LEU A 8 0.18 10.85 -10.03
C LEU A 8 -1.31 10.52 -10.19
N VAL A 9 -2.16 11.14 -9.39
CA VAL A 9 -3.60 10.96 -9.48
C VAL A 9 -4.10 11.38 -10.86
N GLY A 10 -3.62 12.53 -11.35
CA GLY A 10 -3.97 13.01 -12.70
C GLY A 10 -3.60 11.99 -13.77
N GLU A 11 -2.40 11.43 -13.70
CA GLU A 11 -1.96 10.39 -14.65
C GLU A 11 -2.87 9.16 -14.60
N MET A 12 -3.24 8.73 -13.40
CA MET A 12 -4.11 7.57 -13.23
C MET A 12 -5.49 7.81 -13.81
N VAL A 13 -6.05 9.00 -13.55
CA VAL A 13 -7.36 9.39 -14.09
C VAL A 13 -7.31 9.43 -15.61
N ASP A 14 -6.27 10.05 -16.19
CA ASP A 14 -6.13 10.18 -17.63
C ASP A 14 -6.00 8.83 -18.33
N LYS A 15 -5.42 7.84 -17.66
CA LYS A 15 -5.31 6.47 -18.18
C LYS A 15 -6.59 5.65 -17.99
N GLY A 16 -7.60 6.21 -17.37
CA GLY A 16 -8.87 5.54 -17.16
C GLY A 16 -8.84 4.50 -16.06
N ILE A 17 -7.92 4.60 -15.11
CA ILE A 17 -7.85 3.67 -13.98
C ILE A 17 -9.05 3.90 -13.07
N ARG A 18 -9.78 2.84 -12.76
CA ARG A 18 -10.97 2.94 -11.93
C ARG A 18 -10.59 3.14 -10.46
N TYR A 19 -11.50 3.77 -9.73
CA TYR A 19 -11.28 4.12 -8.33
C TYR A 19 -10.80 2.94 -7.48
N HIS A 20 -11.50 1.81 -7.59
CA HIS A 20 -11.15 0.62 -6.80
C HIS A 20 -9.76 0.09 -7.14
N ASP A 21 -9.42 0.07 -8.43
CA ASP A 21 -8.09 -0.40 -8.86
C ASP A 21 -6.99 0.55 -8.41
N ALA A 22 -7.23 1.86 -8.46
CA ALA A 22 -6.28 2.84 -7.95
C ALA A 22 -6.04 2.66 -6.46
N GLN A 23 -7.10 2.42 -5.69
CA GLN A 23 -7.02 2.18 -4.26
C GLN A 23 -6.18 0.94 -3.96
N ARG A 24 -6.41 -0.15 -4.67
CA ARG A 24 -5.66 -1.39 -4.51
C ARG A 24 -4.18 -1.19 -4.80
N GLU A 25 -3.86 -0.49 -5.88
CA GLU A 25 -2.46 -0.23 -6.25
C GLU A 25 -1.77 0.63 -5.21
N PHE A 26 -2.43 1.67 -4.72
CA PHE A 26 -1.90 2.51 -3.65
C PHE A 26 -1.63 1.68 -2.38
N GLU A 27 -2.61 0.90 -1.95
CA GLU A 27 -2.47 0.08 -0.74
C GLU A 27 -1.32 -0.92 -0.85
N LYS A 28 -1.21 -1.60 -1.99
CA LYS A 28 -0.14 -2.58 -2.21
C LYS A 28 1.24 -1.94 -2.06
N HIS A 29 1.46 -0.84 -2.74
CA HIS A 29 2.77 -0.17 -2.72
C HIS A 29 3.06 0.44 -1.36
N PHE A 30 2.07 1.03 -0.73
CA PHE A 30 2.23 1.65 0.59
C PHE A 30 2.59 0.58 1.64
N ILE A 31 1.82 -0.48 1.69
CA ILE A 31 2.04 -1.57 2.65
C ILE A 31 3.40 -2.22 2.42
N LEU A 32 3.72 -2.53 1.17
CA LEU A 32 4.99 -3.17 0.83
C LEU A 32 6.18 -2.33 1.28
N ARG A 33 6.13 -1.02 1.04
CA ARG A 33 7.20 -0.11 1.46
C ARG A 33 7.39 -0.13 2.97
N VAL A 34 6.30 -0.05 3.74
CA VAL A 34 6.39 -0.05 5.20
C VAL A 34 6.90 -1.38 5.72
N VAL A 35 6.39 -2.50 5.18
CA VAL A 35 6.83 -3.84 5.61
C VAL A 35 8.32 -4.02 5.35
N ASN A 36 8.80 -3.61 4.18
CA ASN A 36 10.22 -3.74 3.84
C ASN A 36 11.09 -2.81 4.68
N ASN A 37 10.61 -1.61 5.02
CA ASN A 37 11.32 -0.73 5.94
C ASN A 37 11.44 -1.32 7.34
N CYS A 38 10.54 -2.23 7.69
CA CYS A 38 10.56 -2.95 8.97
C CYS A 38 11.21 -4.34 8.84
N ASP A 39 11.95 -4.58 7.77
CA ASP A 39 12.66 -5.83 7.50
C ASP A 39 11.73 -7.06 7.54
N GLY A 40 10.51 -6.90 7.09
CA GLY A 40 9.52 -7.98 7.05
C GLY A 40 8.83 -8.23 8.39
N ASN A 41 9.11 -7.43 9.41
CA ASN A 41 8.47 -7.60 10.73
C ASN A 41 7.06 -7.02 10.70
N LEU A 42 6.07 -7.91 10.64
CA LEU A 42 4.67 -7.51 10.48
C LEU A 42 4.12 -6.77 11.71
N GLY A 43 4.60 -7.11 12.91
CA GLY A 43 4.19 -6.40 14.11
C GLY A 43 4.61 -4.94 14.09
N LYS A 44 5.87 -4.68 13.73
CA LYS A 44 6.38 -3.30 13.60
C LYS A 44 5.68 -2.56 12.46
N ALA A 45 5.47 -3.23 11.34
CA ALA A 45 4.82 -2.63 10.18
C ALA A 45 3.38 -2.22 10.53
N ALA A 46 2.64 -3.08 11.21
CA ALA A 46 1.27 -2.77 11.63
C ALA A 46 1.25 -1.56 12.57
N HIS A 47 2.19 -1.50 13.50
CA HIS A 47 2.30 -0.37 14.40
C HIS A 47 2.57 0.93 13.61
N THR A 48 3.50 0.89 12.68
CA THR A 48 3.84 2.03 11.82
C THR A 48 2.66 2.47 10.99
N LEU A 49 1.89 1.51 10.46
CA LEU A 49 0.70 1.79 9.65
C LEU A 49 -0.49 2.26 10.49
N GLY A 50 -0.45 2.06 11.81
CA GLY A 50 -1.56 2.41 12.68
C GLY A 50 -2.73 1.45 12.59
N VAL A 51 -2.48 0.18 12.25
CA VAL A 51 -3.51 -0.85 12.15
C VAL A 51 -3.15 -2.06 12.99
N HIS A 52 -4.12 -2.92 13.27
CA HIS A 52 -3.89 -4.17 13.96
C HIS A 52 -3.12 -5.14 13.06
N ARG A 53 -2.25 -5.97 13.65
CA ARG A 53 -1.45 -6.95 12.91
C ARG A 53 -2.32 -7.87 12.06
N ASN A 54 -3.46 -8.31 12.59
CA ASN A 54 -4.37 -9.19 11.85
C ASN A 54 -4.94 -8.50 10.62
N THR A 55 -5.22 -7.19 10.73
CA THR A 55 -5.67 -6.39 9.60
C THR A 55 -4.60 -6.32 8.52
N LEU A 56 -3.35 -6.10 8.92
CA LEU A 56 -2.23 -6.06 7.98
C LEU A 56 -2.06 -7.41 7.28
N THR A 57 -2.07 -8.51 8.02
CA THR A 57 -1.94 -9.85 7.45
C THR A 57 -3.04 -10.13 6.43
N ARG A 58 -4.28 -9.78 6.78
CA ARG A 58 -5.41 -9.94 5.87
C ARG A 58 -5.24 -9.13 4.59
N LYS A 59 -4.79 -7.87 4.72
CA LYS A 59 -4.56 -7.00 3.56
C LYS A 59 -3.48 -7.56 2.65
N ILE A 60 -2.40 -8.08 3.22
CA ILE A 60 -1.34 -8.69 2.43
C ILE A 60 -1.88 -9.85 1.60
N GLN A 61 -2.74 -10.69 2.21
CA GLN A 61 -3.34 -11.82 1.51
C GLN A 61 -4.35 -11.37 0.44
N GLU A 62 -5.25 -10.46 0.79
CA GLU A 62 -6.28 -9.96 -0.13
C GLU A 62 -5.69 -9.26 -1.34
N LEU A 63 -4.67 -8.45 -1.12
CA LEU A 63 -4.01 -7.69 -2.18
C LEU A 63 -2.93 -8.49 -2.89
N LYS A 64 -2.65 -9.70 -2.43
CA LYS A 64 -1.62 -10.59 -3.00
C LYS A 64 -0.27 -9.89 -3.10
N ILE A 65 0.12 -9.24 -2.01
CA ILE A 65 1.37 -8.49 -1.97
C ILE A 65 2.56 -9.44 -1.98
N LYS A 66 3.47 -9.21 -2.92
CA LYS A 66 4.71 -9.98 -3.08
C LYS A 66 5.91 -9.05 -2.93
N GLY A 67 7.08 -9.62 -2.73
CA GLY A 67 8.30 -8.83 -2.59
C GLY A 67 8.63 -8.44 -1.16
N ILE A 68 7.99 -9.05 -0.17
CA ILE A 68 8.31 -8.84 1.24
C ILE A 68 9.66 -9.50 1.53
N ARG A 69 10.54 -8.73 2.14
CA ARG A 69 11.91 -9.18 2.45
C ARG A 69 12.03 -9.76 3.86
#